data_1f5abae352e20f0726b2a3b096387595
#
_entry.id   1f5abae352e20f0726b2a3b096387595
#
_cell.length_a   1.000
_cell.length_b   1.000
_cell.length_c   1.000
_cell.angle_alpha   90.00
_cell.angle_beta   90.00
_cell.angle_gamma   90.00
#
_symmetry.space_group_name_H-M   'P 1'
#
loop_
_entity.id
_entity.type
_entity.pdbx_description
1 polymer ?
#
loop_
_entity_poly.entity_id
_entity_poly.type
_entity_poly.pdbx_seq_one_letter_code
_entity_poly.pdbx_strand_id
1 'polypeptide(L)'
;MRRAASRRARVGASLPFALRYEGRLAGQVTVDNVVRGALRSGSLGYWVDQSVAGRGAASLAVALVCDHVFGPVGLHRLQADIRPENGPSRRLVERLGFRQEGLFREYLDIDGAWRDHLGYALLAGELPGGVLARWRSCAPR
;
A
#
# COMPACT_ATOMS: atom_id res chain seq x y z
N MET A 1 -16.19 -4.82 -12.64
CA MET A 1 -15.13 -4.43 -11.69
C MET A 1 -15.54 -3.38 -10.65
N ARG A 2 -16.14 -2.24 -11.03
CA ARG A 2 -16.55 -1.18 -10.09
C ARG A 2 -17.58 -1.63 -9.03
N ARG A 3 -18.56 -2.49 -9.39
CA ARG A 3 -19.59 -2.96 -8.44
C ARG A 3 -19.05 -3.91 -7.38
N ALA A 4 -18.13 -4.79 -7.73
CA ALA A 4 -17.51 -5.71 -6.77
C ALA A 4 -16.63 -4.97 -5.75
N ALA A 5 -15.83 -4.00 -6.20
CA ALA A 5 -15.01 -3.17 -5.34
C ALA A 5 -15.87 -2.36 -4.35
N SER A 6 -16.98 -1.77 -4.81
CA SER A 6 -17.90 -1.01 -3.95
C SER A 6 -18.56 -1.90 -2.88
N ARG A 7 -18.93 -3.14 -3.24
CA ARG A 7 -19.51 -4.07 -2.27
C ARG A 7 -18.49 -4.47 -1.20
N ARG A 8 -17.25 -4.77 -1.59
CA ARG A 8 -16.19 -5.10 -0.64
C ARG A 8 -15.85 -3.93 0.29
N ALA A 9 -15.88 -2.72 -0.24
CA ALA A 9 -15.68 -1.52 0.57
C ALA A 9 -16.79 -1.34 1.60
N ARG A 10 -18.05 -1.58 1.22
CA ARG A 10 -19.20 -1.44 2.13
C ARG A 10 -19.14 -2.40 3.31
N VAL A 11 -18.59 -3.60 3.14
CA VAL A 11 -18.42 -4.57 4.23
C VAL A 11 -17.07 -4.44 4.94
N GLY A 12 -16.25 -3.44 4.58
CA GLY A 12 -14.96 -3.20 5.19
C GLY A 12 -13.85 -4.18 4.80
N ALA A 13 -14.06 -4.98 3.76
CA ALA A 13 -13.06 -5.93 3.25
C ALA A 13 -12.07 -5.30 2.27
N SER A 14 -12.39 -4.10 1.79
CA SER A 14 -11.53 -3.31 0.89
C SER A 14 -11.69 -1.84 1.24
N LEU A 15 -10.58 -1.14 1.34
CA LEU A 15 -10.53 0.29 1.68
C LEU A 15 -9.84 1.05 0.53
N PRO A 16 -10.60 1.57 -0.43
CA PRO A 16 -10.04 2.36 -1.52
C PRO A 16 -9.89 3.83 -1.12
N PHE A 17 -8.76 4.45 -1.48
CA PHE A 17 -8.48 5.86 -1.26
C PHE A 17 -8.08 6.50 -2.58
N ALA A 18 -8.78 7.56 -2.98
CA ALA A 18 -8.45 8.30 -4.18
C ALA A 18 -7.28 9.25 -3.94
N LEU A 19 -6.31 9.25 -4.86
CA LEU A 19 -5.24 10.24 -4.89
C LEU A 19 -5.66 11.38 -5.79
N ARG A 20 -5.78 12.59 -5.24
CA ARG A 20 -5.98 13.81 -6.02
C ARG A 20 -4.69 14.63 -6.03
N TYR A 21 -4.34 15.11 -7.19
CA TYR A 21 -3.19 16.00 -7.38
C TYR A 21 -3.63 17.21 -8.18
N GLU A 22 -3.48 18.39 -7.60
CA GLU A 22 -3.94 19.65 -8.21
C GLU A 22 -5.41 19.60 -8.66
N GLY A 23 -6.27 19.02 -7.82
CA GLY A 23 -7.71 18.94 -8.07
C GLY A 23 -8.17 17.84 -9.02
N ARG A 24 -7.25 17.04 -9.56
CA ARG A 24 -7.58 15.95 -10.49
C ARG A 24 -7.30 14.59 -9.87
N LEU A 25 -8.10 13.59 -10.24
CA LEU A 25 -7.84 12.21 -9.88
C LEU A 25 -6.55 11.74 -10.57
N ALA A 26 -5.55 11.40 -9.78
CA ALA A 26 -4.21 11.05 -10.26
C ALA A 26 -3.77 9.66 -9.84
N GLY A 27 -4.57 8.94 -9.10
CA GLY A 27 -4.23 7.60 -8.66
C GLY A 27 -5.17 7.06 -7.60
N GLN A 28 -4.80 5.90 -7.08
CA GLN A 28 -5.55 5.22 -6.04
C GLN A 28 -4.61 4.40 -5.18
N VAL A 29 -4.87 4.41 -3.88
CA VAL A 29 -4.26 3.50 -2.92
C VAL A 29 -5.39 2.63 -2.36
N THR A 30 -5.18 1.32 -2.34
CA THR A 30 -6.20 0.39 -1.87
C THR A 30 -5.60 -0.53 -0.82
N VAL A 31 -6.33 -0.74 0.26
CA VAL A 31 -6.03 -1.79 1.23
C VAL A 31 -7.10 -2.86 1.05
N ASP A 32 -6.71 -3.96 0.44
CA ASP A 32 -7.58 -5.11 0.15
C ASP A 32 -7.40 -6.23 1.15
N ASN A 33 -8.26 -7.24 1.06
CA ASN A 33 -8.19 -8.44 1.88
C ASN A 33 -8.10 -8.10 3.38
N VAL A 34 -8.89 -7.12 3.80
CA VAL A 34 -8.91 -6.67 5.20
C VAL A 34 -9.56 -7.78 6.03
N VAL A 35 -8.80 -8.30 6.97
CA VAL A 35 -9.25 -9.32 7.93
C VAL A 35 -9.13 -8.72 9.32
N ARG A 36 -10.22 -8.79 10.08
CA ARG A 36 -10.28 -8.30 11.45
C ARG A 36 -10.11 -9.46 12.45
N GLY A 37 -10.39 -9.22 13.71
CA GLY A 37 -10.21 -10.22 14.76
C GLY A 37 -8.75 -10.39 15.14
N ALA A 38 -8.27 -11.62 15.19
CA ALA A 38 -6.89 -11.90 15.63
C ALA A 38 -5.83 -11.46 14.63
N LEU A 39 -6.13 -11.44 13.34
CA LEU A 39 -5.16 -11.09 12.30
C LEU A 39 -4.99 -9.58 12.14
N ARG A 40 -6.05 -8.83 12.01
CA ARG A 40 -6.11 -7.37 11.81
C ARG A 40 -5.09 -6.88 10.77
N SER A 41 -5.23 -7.40 9.57
CA SER A 41 -4.26 -7.24 8.48
C SER A 41 -4.95 -6.83 7.19
N GLY A 42 -4.20 -6.21 6.30
CA GLY A 42 -4.64 -5.89 4.95
C GLY A 42 -3.48 -5.88 3.96
N SER A 43 -3.80 -5.94 2.67
CA SER A 43 -2.84 -5.92 1.57
C SER A 43 -2.89 -4.57 0.87
N LEU A 44 -1.76 -3.90 0.78
CA LEU A 44 -1.61 -2.58 0.18
C LEU A 44 -1.33 -2.73 -1.31
N GLY A 45 -2.07 -1.99 -2.13
CA GLY A 45 -1.80 -1.81 -3.55
C GLY A 45 -2.01 -0.35 -3.94
N TYR A 46 -1.37 0.10 -5.01
CA TYR A 46 -1.55 1.47 -5.49
C TYR A 46 -1.18 1.60 -6.95
N TRP A 47 -1.72 2.62 -7.58
CA TRP A 47 -1.29 3.08 -8.89
C TRP A 47 -1.35 4.60 -8.95
N VAL A 48 -0.50 5.20 -9.77
CA VAL A 48 -0.50 6.64 -10.03
C VAL A 48 -0.40 6.90 -11.52
N ASP A 49 -1.04 8.00 -11.94
CA ASP A 49 -0.93 8.49 -13.30
C ASP A 49 0.52 8.89 -13.58
N GLN A 50 1.00 8.63 -14.79
CA GLN A 50 2.35 9.03 -15.22
C GLN A 50 2.59 10.52 -15.09
N SER A 51 1.56 11.35 -15.24
CA SER A 51 1.68 12.81 -15.09
C SER A 51 2.18 13.25 -13.72
N VAL A 52 2.00 12.42 -12.69
CA VAL A 52 2.46 12.72 -11.32
C VAL A 52 3.53 11.75 -10.82
N ALA A 53 3.92 10.79 -11.65
CA ALA A 53 4.96 9.83 -11.30
C ALA A 53 6.31 10.57 -11.09
N GLY A 54 7.11 10.10 -10.12
CA GLY A 54 8.41 10.69 -9.80
C GLY A 54 8.36 11.98 -8.98
N ARG A 55 7.17 12.46 -8.59
CA ARG A 55 7.01 13.69 -7.79
C ARG A 55 6.79 13.42 -6.30
N GLY A 56 6.98 12.19 -5.87
CA GLY A 56 6.76 11.83 -4.47
C GLY A 56 5.29 11.69 -4.07
N ALA A 57 4.35 11.89 -5.00
CA ALA A 57 2.92 11.85 -4.70
C ALA A 57 2.46 10.46 -4.28
N ALA A 58 2.96 9.41 -4.92
CA ALA A 58 2.62 8.03 -4.58
C ALA A 58 3.09 7.66 -3.17
N SER A 59 4.35 7.95 -2.84
CA SER A 59 4.88 7.64 -1.52
C SER A 59 4.20 8.44 -0.41
N LEU A 60 3.87 9.70 -0.65
CA LEU A 60 3.12 10.51 0.30
C LEU A 60 1.71 9.95 0.52
N ALA A 61 1.01 9.60 -0.55
CA ALA A 61 -0.33 9.02 -0.47
C ALA A 61 -0.32 7.70 0.30
N VAL A 62 0.63 6.82 0.01
CA VAL A 62 0.78 5.56 0.74
C VAL A 62 1.08 5.81 2.22
N ALA A 63 1.94 6.77 2.54
CA ALA A 63 2.25 7.11 3.93
C ALA A 63 1.00 7.58 4.70
N LEU A 64 0.19 8.43 4.09
CA LEU A 64 -1.05 8.93 4.70
C LEU A 64 -2.06 7.80 4.91
N VAL A 65 -2.21 6.90 3.93
CA VAL A 65 -3.10 5.74 4.05
C VAL A 65 -2.62 4.80 5.15
N CYS A 66 -1.33 4.54 5.23
CA CYS A 66 -0.77 3.70 6.30
C CYS A 66 -1.11 4.26 7.69
N ASP A 67 -0.89 5.55 7.91
CA ASP A 67 -1.20 6.16 9.20
C ASP A 67 -2.69 6.10 9.53
N HIS A 68 -3.55 6.31 8.55
CA HIS A 68 -5.00 6.20 8.73
C HIS A 68 -5.42 4.77 9.08
N VAL A 69 -4.85 3.80 8.38
CA VAL A 69 -5.20 2.39 8.56
C VAL A 69 -4.69 1.84 9.88
N PHE A 70 -3.50 2.22 10.32
CA PHE A 70 -2.98 1.83 11.62
C PHE A 70 -3.65 2.56 12.79
N GLY A 71 -4.06 3.82 12.59
CA GLY A 71 -4.72 4.63 13.61
C GLY A 71 -6.23 4.42 13.65
N PRO A 72 -7.02 5.29 12.96
CA PRO A 72 -8.49 5.22 13.04
C PRO A 72 -9.10 3.88 12.66
N VAL A 73 -8.58 3.20 11.64
CA VAL A 73 -9.10 1.91 11.20
C VAL A 73 -8.69 0.78 12.15
N GLY A 74 -7.51 0.88 12.75
CA GLY A 74 -7.05 -0.04 13.80
C GLY A 74 -6.47 -1.36 13.30
N LEU A 75 -5.93 -1.42 12.08
CA LEU A 75 -5.21 -2.61 11.63
C LEU A 75 -3.85 -2.70 12.32
N HIS A 76 -3.35 -3.92 12.44
CA HIS A 76 -2.05 -4.21 13.06
C HIS A 76 -0.93 -4.39 12.03
N ARG A 77 -1.28 -4.88 10.84
CA ARG A 77 -0.31 -5.26 9.81
C ARG A 77 -0.76 -4.80 8.43
N LEU A 78 0.15 -4.23 7.67
CA LEU A 78 -0.01 -4.01 6.24
C LEU A 78 1.04 -4.82 5.49
N GLN A 79 0.60 -5.53 4.47
CA GLN A 79 1.46 -6.32 3.58
C GLN A 79 1.41 -5.72 2.18
N ALA A 80 2.54 -5.69 1.51
CA ALA A 80 2.63 -5.30 0.11
C ALA A 80 3.34 -6.42 -0.66
N ASP A 81 2.67 -6.95 -1.67
CA ASP A 81 3.20 -8.04 -2.49
C ASP A 81 3.68 -7.45 -3.81
N ILE A 82 4.98 -7.48 -4.04
CA ILE A 82 5.64 -6.75 -5.12
C ILE A 82 6.46 -7.70 -5.96
N ARG A 83 6.31 -7.61 -7.28
CA ARG A 83 7.14 -8.43 -8.19
C ARG A 83 8.61 -8.06 -8.00
N PRO A 84 9.53 -9.05 -8.01
CA PRO A 84 10.96 -8.80 -7.79
C PRO A 84 11.56 -7.77 -8.74
N GLU A 85 11.08 -7.72 -9.98
CA GLU A 85 11.55 -6.79 -11.01
C GLU A 85 10.96 -5.38 -10.89
N ASN A 86 9.95 -5.17 -10.03
CA ASN A 86 9.34 -3.85 -9.83
C ASN A 86 10.17 -3.02 -8.85
N GLY A 87 11.29 -2.50 -9.32
CA GLY A 87 12.22 -1.70 -8.53
C GLY A 87 11.58 -0.47 -7.89
N PRO A 88 10.82 0.35 -8.64
CA PRO A 88 10.18 1.54 -8.08
C PRO A 88 9.27 1.24 -6.88
N SER A 89 8.41 0.23 -6.96
CA SER A 89 7.54 -0.16 -5.85
C SER A 89 8.33 -0.70 -4.66
N ARG A 90 9.37 -1.48 -4.90
CA ARG A 90 10.24 -1.97 -3.84
C ARG A 90 10.90 -0.81 -3.08
N ARG A 91 11.47 0.14 -3.81
CA ARG A 91 12.10 1.32 -3.20
C ARG A 91 11.10 2.16 -2.42
N LEU A 92 9.87 2.29 -2.93
CA LEU A 92 8.83 3.06 -2.25
C LEU A 92 8.50 2.48 -0.88
N VAL A 93 8.20 1.19 -0.82
CA VAL A 93 7.81 0.56 0.46
C VAL A 93 8.98 0.44 1.42
N GLU A 94 10.19 0.18 0.94
CA GLU A 94 11.40 0.14 1.77
C GLU A 94 11.66 1.52 2.40
N ARG A 95 11.53 2.57 1.63
CA ARG A 95 11.67 3.96 2.10
C ARG A 95 10.66 4.27 3.22
N LEU A 96 9.45 3.75 3.14
CA LEU A 96 8.42 3.95 4.15
C LEU A 96 8.55 3.04 5.37
N GLY A 97 9.55 2.18 5.40
CA GLY A 97 9.84 1.33 6.56
C GLY A 97 9.31 -0.09 6.48
N PHE A 98 8.70 -0.49 5.36
CA PHE A 98 8.36 -1.88 5.12
C PHE A 98 9.63 -2.71 5.01
N ARG A 99 9.59 -3.94 5.55
CA ARG A 99 10.69 -4.89 5.43
C ARG A 99 10.27 -6.07 4.58
N GLN A 100 11.21 -6.63 3.85
CA GLN A 100 10.99 -7.86 3.10
C GLN A 100 10.96 -9.05 4.06
N GLU A 101 9.87 -9.82 4.01
CA GLU A 101 9.69 -11.00 4.86
C GLU A 101 9.86 -12.31 4.10
N GLY A 102 9.72 -12.32 2.79
CA GLY A 102 9.89 -13.54 2.04
C GLY A 102 9.64 -13.41 0.56
N LEU A 103 9.88 -14.51 -0.14
CA LEU A 103 9.55 -14.67 -1.55
C LEU A 103 8.37 -15.65 -1.65
N PHE A 104 7.30 -15.21 -2.29
CA PHE A 104 6.11 -16.03 -2.56
C PHE A 104 6.17 -16.49 -4.02
N ARG A 105 6.40 -17.77 -4.22
CA ARG A 105 6.55 -18.33 -5.56
C ARG A 105 5.19 -18.51 -6.21
N GLU A 106 5.08 -18.12 -7.50
CA GLU A 106 3.88 -18.28 -8.30
C GLU A 106 2.62 -17.87 -7.54
N TYR A 107 2.66 -16.66 -7.00
CA TYR A 107 1.71 -16.18 -5.99
C TYR A 107 0.44 -15.57 -6.59
N LEU A 108 0.59 -14.76 -7.63
CA LEU A 108 -0.53 -14.11 -8.30
C LEU A 108 -0.45 -14.34 -9.81
N ASP A 109 -1.63 -14.54 -10.40
CA ASP A 109 -1.80 -14.58 -11.86
C ASP A 109 -1.79 -13.16 -12.40
N ILE A 110 -0.75 -12.82 -13.14
CA ILE A 110 -0.60 -11.51 -13.79
C ILE A 110 -0.57 -11.73 -15.30
N ASP A 111 -1.62 -11.26 -15.97
CA ASP A 111 -1.76 -11.35 -17.42
C ASP A 111 -1.58 -12.78 -17.96
N GLY A 112 -2.19 -13.74 -17.28
CA GLY A 112 -2.21 -15.14 -17.71
C GLY A 112 -1.01 -15.97 -17.30
N ALA A 113 -0.12 -15.44 -16.46
CA ALA A 113 1.02 -16.18 -15.93
C ALA A 113 1.15 -16.00 -14.43
N TRP A 114 1.41 -17.08 -13.71
CA TRP A 114 1.70 -17.05 -12.30
C TRP A 114 3.08 -16.42 -12.06
N ARG A 115 3.13 -15.42 -11.18
CA ARG A 115 4.36 -14.65 -10.96
C ARG A 115 4.77 -14.68 -9.49
N ASP A 116 6.07 -14.73 -9.27
CA ASP A 116 6.66 -14.59 -7.95
C ASP A 116 6.46 -13.17 -7.42
N HIS A 117 6.24 -13.06 -6.12
CA HIS A 117 6.13 -11.78 -5.43
C HIS A 117 6.99 -11.78 -4.18
N LEU A 118 7.65 -10.66 -3.94
CA LEU A 118 8.28 -10.40 -2.65
C LEU A 118 7.23 -9.91 -1.67
N GLY A 119 7.16 -10.53 -0.51
CA GLY A 119 6.28 -10.09 0.58
C GLY A 119 6.98 -9.07 1.44
N TYR A 120 6.45 -7.83 1.44
CA TYR A 120 6.88 -6.77 2.35
C TYR A 120 5.81 -6.54 3.39
N ALA A 121 6.21 -6.14 4.58
CA ALA A 121 5.26 -5.85 5.66
C ALA A 121 5.71 -4.71 6.55
N LEU A 122 4.71 -4.04 7.12
CA LEU A 122 4.89 -3.05 8.17
C LEU A 122 3.87 -3.31 9.26
N LEU A 123 4.32 -3.29 10.54
CA LEU A 123 3.44 -3.45 11.69
C LEU A 123 3.15 -2.10 12.34
N ALA A 124 1.93 -1.97 12.87
CA ALA A 124 1.58 -0.83 13.71
C ALA A 124 2.54 -0.75 14.91
N GLY A 125 3.08 0.42 15.18
CA GLY A 125 4.00 0.61 16.28
C GLY A 125 5.47 0.41 15.95
N GLU A 126 5.83 -0.13 14.78
CA GLU A 126 7.23 -0.19 14.36
C GLU A 126 7.82 1.19 14.07
N LEU A 127 6.97 2.16 13.73
CA LEU A 127 7.36 3.55 13.49
C LEU A 127 6.65 4.46 14.51
N PRO A 128 7.24 4.71 15.68
CA PRO A 128 6.59 5.46 16.75
C PRO A 128 6.07 6.85 16.36
N GLY A 129 6.76 7.51 15.44
CA GLY A 129 6.33 8.80 14.91
C GLY A 129 5.34 8.73 13.75
N GLY A 130 5.02 7.52 13.28
CA GLY A 130 4.15 7.31 12.12
C GLY A 130 4.90 7.27 10.79
N VAL A 131 4.18 6.82 9.76
CA VAL A 131 4.76 6.63 8.41
C VAL A 131 5.00 7.97 7.71
N LEU A 132 4.10 8.93 7.92
CA LEU A 132 4.27 10.28 7.36
C LEU A 132 5.54 10.96 7.91
N ALA A 133 5.82 10.81 9.21
CA ALA A 133 7.03 11.36 9.81
C ALA A 133 8.27 10.74 9.20
N ARG A 134 8.26 9.44 8.96
CA ARG A 134 9.36 8.75 8.26
C ARG A 134 9.50 9.25 6.82
N TRP A 135 8.40 9.40 6.11
CA TRP A 135 8.40 9.94 4.75
C TRP A 135 9.09 11.32 4.70
N ARG A 136 8.73 12.19 5.63
CA ARG A 136 9.33 13.53 5.73
C ARG A 136 10.84 13.48 6.01
N SER A 137 11.28 12.56 6.85
CA SER A 137 12.70 12.43 7.20
C SER A 137 13.54 11.89 6.04
N CYS A 138 12.93 11.14 5.10
CA CYS A 138 13.59 10.56 3.93
C CYS A 138 13.40 11.39 2.66
N ALA A 139 12.65 12.49 2.71
CA ALA A 139 12.45 13.35 1.55
C ALA A 139 13.76 14.00 1.17
N PRO A 140 14.08 14.12 -0.12
CA PRO A 140 15.24 14.90 -0.54
C PRO A 140 15.05 16.36 -0.11
N ARG A 141 16.10 16.91 0.46
CA ARG A 141 16.13 18.32 0.89
C ARG A 141 16.27 19.25 -0.31
#